data_afde423281a7f6ce2d8d6789d4f5350e
#
_entry.id   afde423281a7f6ce2d8d6789d4f5350e
#
_cell.length_a   1.000
_cell.length_b   1.000
_cell.length_c   1.000
_cell.angle_alpha   90.00
_cell.angle_beta   90.00
_cell.angle_gamma   90.00
#
_symmetry.space_group_name_H-M   'P 1'
#
loop_
_entity.id
_entity.type
_entity.pdbx_description
1 polymer ?
#
loop_
_entity_poly.entity_id
_entity_poly.type
_entity_poly.pdbx_seq_one_letter_code
_entity_poly.pdbx_strand_id
1 'polypeptide(L)'
;MNQVQETGHGEGYDRPRVLIMEDERSLAKGLAMVMRDEGYHVDLADTGRGALEQFQKSDFDLLVADLRLPDINGMEVVEQVRGNKPETNVVIITGYPTVASNAQAVKLGVSDYLHKPFTEDQFMKAVKSSLWERKKASMGALLVETQRERLIQREEVVRVLDRVYQDKDFWQEVAEKGSEALKGYQVSSKAKAAIVFGDLNWIQKNIGKLSEEQLAFIYKRLEREVW
;
A
#
# COMPACT_ATOMS: atom_id res chain seq x y z
N MET A 1 34.94 -1.91 -31.30
CA MET A 1 34.23 -0.83 -30.58
C MET A 1 32.80 -1.33 -30.32
N ASN A 2 32.62 -1.97 -29.19
CA ASN A 2 31.28 -2.45 -28.74
C ASN A 2 30.71 -1.42 -27.78
N GLN A 3 29.61 -0.79 -28.18
CA GLN A 3 28.82 0.03 -27.28
C GLN A 3 27.96 -0.91 -26.42
N VAL A 4 28.29 -0.95 -25.15
CA VAL A 4 27.42 -1.57 -24.13
C VAL A 4 26.29 -0.57 -23.86
N GLN A 5 25.08 -0.93 -24.27
CA GLN A 5 23.87 -0.21 -23.85
C GLN A 5 23.58 -0.61 -22.40
N GLU A 6 23.83 0.31 -21.48
CA GLU A 6 23.33 0.22 -20.12
C GLU A 6 21.78 0.36 -20.13
N THR A 7 21.09 -0.75 -20.05
CA THR A 7 19.66 -0.76 -19.72
C THR A 7 19.52 -0.56 -18.22
N GLY A 8 19.47 0.71 -17.81
CA GLY A 8 19.12 1.07 -16.46
C GLY A 8 17.65 0.74 -16.17
N HIS A 9 17.39 -0.42 -15.60
CA HIS A 9 16.13 -0.72 -14.91
C HIS A 9 16.20 -0.09 -13.52
N GLY A 10 16.00 1.23 -13.47
CA GLY A 10 15.65 1.91 -12.24
C GLY A 10 14.21 1.53 -11.90
N GLU A 11 14.02 0.82 -10.78
CA GLU A 11 12.69 0.64 -10.16
C GLU A 11 12.06 2.03 -10.02
N GLY A 12 11.01 2.29 -10.82
CA GLY A 12 10.27 3.54 -10.80
C GLY A 12 9.50 3.64 -9.49
N TYR A 13 10.09 4.22 -8.46
CA TYR A 13 9.32 4.76 -7.35
C TYR A 13 8.46 5.86 -7.94
N ASP A 14 7.15 5.59 -8.00
CA ASP A 14 6.17 6.56 -8.47
C ASP A 14 6.29 7.82 -7.59
N ARG A 15 6.69 8.93 -8.21
CA ARG A 15 6.95 10.19 -7.49
C ARG A 15 5.62 10.72 -6.98
N PRO A 16 5.49 11.06 -5.69
CA PRO A 16 4.22 11.55 -5.17
C PRO A 16 3.71 12.77 -5.95
N ARG A 17 2.41 12.72 -6.30
CA ARG A 17 1.72 13.83 -6.96
C ARG A 17 1.07 14.75 -5.94
N VAL A 18 1.37 16.02 -6.06
CA VAL A 18 0.91 17.05 -5.13
C VAL A 18 0.13 18.11 -5.88
N LEU A 19 -1.04 18.47 -5.38
CA LEU A 19 -1.77 19.64 -5.83
C LEU A 19 -1.58 20.77 -4.82
N ILE A 20 -1.10 21.94 -5.28
CA ILE A 20 -1.04 23.15 -4.49
C ILE A 20 -2.21 24.05 -4.91
N MET A 21 -3.09 24.34 -3.98
CA MET A 21 -4.25 25.22 -4.13
C MET A 21 -3.96 26.52 -3.40
N GLU A 22 -3.57 27.57 -4.18
CA GLU A 22 -3.08 28.86 -3.69
C GLU A 22 -3.30 29.93 -4.78
N ASP A 23 -3.99 31.02 -4.46
CA ASP A 23 -4.29 32.11 -5.41
C ASP A 23 -3.13 33.09 -5.58
N GLU A 24 -2.25 33.20 -4.60
CA GLU A 24 -1.03 33.98 -4.74
C GLU A 24 0.00 33.27 -5.61
N ARG A 25 0.05 33.62 -6.88
CA ARG A 25 0.87 32.97 -7.91
C ARG A 25 2.37 32.90 -7.59
N SER A 26 2.89 33.94 -6.91
CA SER A 26 4.31 33.99 -6.50
C SER A 26 4.61 32.94 -5.45
N LEU A 27 3.76 32.81 -4.44
CA LEU A 27 3.86 31.79 -3.39
C LEU A 27 3.67 30.40 -3.98
N ALA A 28 2.60 30.17 -4.75
CA ALA A 28 2.33 28.87 -5.38
C ALA A 28 3.52 28.37 -6.22
N LYS A 29 4.12 29.25 -7.04
CA LYS A 29 5.30 28.89 -7.85
C LYS A 29 6.54 28.63 -7.00
N GLY A 30 6.77 29.41 -5.93
CA GLY A 30 7.87 29.20 -5.00
C GLY A 30 7.79 27.83 -4.32
N LEU A 31 6.62 27.50 -3.77
CA LEU A 31 6.37 26.19 -3.14
C LEU A 31 6.52 25.04 -4.14
N ALA A 32 5.97 25.21 -5.36
CA ALA A 32 6.11 24.20 -6.40
C ALA A 32 7.56 23.98 -6.84
N MET A 33 8.39 25.03 -6.90
CA MET A 33 9.80 24.92 -7.23
C MET A 33 10.54 24.09 -6.19
N VAL A 34 10.41 24.42 -4.92
CA VAL A 34 11.01 23.69 -3.81
C VAL A 34 10.60 22.22 -3.81
N MET A 35 9.32 21.94 -4.03
CA MET A 35 8.84 20.55 -4.06
C MET A 35 9.33 19.78 -5.29
N ARG A 36 9.42 20.41 -6.46
CA ARG A 36 9.95 19.78 -7.67
C ARG A 36 11.43 19.45 -7.54
N ASP A 37 12.21 20.33 -6.90
CA ASP A 37 13.63 20.09 -6.62
C ASP A 37 13.83 18.87 -5.68
N GLU A 38 12.87 18.62 -4.79
CA GLU A 38 12.81 17.42 -3.92
C GLU A 38 12.20 16.18 -4.62
N GLY A 39 11.86 16.29 -5.91
CA GLY A 39 11.43 15.17 -6.74
C GLY A 39 9.93 14.89 -6.78
N TYR A 40 9.08 15.79 -6.28
CA TYR A 40 7.62 15.66 -6.37
C TYR A 40 7.07 16.08 -7.74
N HIS A 41 5.96 15.46 -8.17
CA HIS A 41 5.15 15.99 -9.26
C HIS A 41 4.16 17.00 -8.69
N VAL A 42 4.22 18.25 -9.17
CA VAL A 42 3.42 19.34 -8.60
C VAL A 42 2.55 20.00 -9.66
N ASP A 43 1.24 19.96 -9.42
CA ASP A 43 0.22 20.70 -10.15
C ASP A 43 -0.24 21.89 -9.31
N LEU A 44 -0.73 22.94 -9.97
CA LEU A 44 -1.17 24.18 -9.32
C LEU A 44 -2.64 24.44 -9.65
N ALA A 45 -3.39 24.94 -8.67
CA ALA A 45 -4.73 25.49 -8.82
C ALA A 45 -4.78 26.85 -8.12
N ASP A 46 -5.22 27.88 -8.83
CA ASP A 46 -5.38 29.25 -8.30
C ASP A 46 -6.80 29.53 -7.78
N THR A 47 -7.67 28.51 -7.82
CA THR A 47 -9.05 28.56 -7.34
C THR A 47 -9.47 27.23 -6.72
N GLY A 48 -10.42 27.25 -5.81
CA GLY A 48 -10.97 26.04 -5.21
C GLY A 48 -11.72 25.16 -6.22
N ARG A 49 -12.47 25.76 -7.15
CA ARG A 49 -13.14 25.00 -8.22
C ARG A 49 -12.13 24.36 -9.16
N GLY A 50 -11.07 25.09 -9.53
CA GLY A 50 -9.98 24.53 -10.33
C GLY A 50 -9.30 23.35 -9.66
N ALA A 51 -9.12 23.38 -8.34
CA ALA A 51 -8.61 22.27 -7.59
C ALA A 51 -9.57 21.05 -7.65
N LEU A 52 -10.86 21.24 -7.41
CA LEU A 52 -11.85 20.18 -7.50
C LEU A 52 -11.92 19.54 -8.90
N GLU A 53 -11.85 20.36 -9.96
CA GLU A 53 -11.80 19.86 -11.35
C GLU A 53 -10.56 18.99 -11.61
N GLN A 54 -9.41 19.34 -11.02
CA GLN A 54 -8.20 18.52 -11.15
C GLN A 54 -8.34 17.19 -10.40
N PHE A 55 -8.95 17.16 -9.23
CA PHE A 55 -9.27 15.94 -8.49
C PHE A 55 -10.25 15.00 -9.21
N GLN A 56 -11.10 15.53 -10.09
CA GLN A 56 -11.96 14.71 -10.96
C GLN A 56 -11.18 13.99 -12.06
N LYS A 57 -10.06 14.57 -12.51
CA LYS A 57 -9.26 14.07 -13.65
C LYS A 57 -8.08 13.21 -13.21
N SER A 58 -7.61 13.39 -11.98
CA SER A 58 -6.37 12.78 -11.48
C SER A 58 -6.43 12.53 -9.99
N ASP A 59 -5.65 11.55 -9.53
CA ASP A 59 -5.42 11.32 -8.11
C ASP A 59 -4.16 12.07 -7.66
N PHE A 60 -4.21 12.58 -6.43
CA PHE A 60 -3.09 13.25 -5.78
C PHE A 60 -2.80 12.59 -4.42
N ASP A 61 -1.53 12.48 -4.09
CA ASP A 61 -1.06 11.95 -2.80
C ASP A 61 -1.20 13.00 -1.69
N LEU A 62 -1.10 14.28 -2.06
CA LEU A 62 -1.16 15.40 -1.14
C LEU A 62 -1.88 16.60 -1.78
N LEU A 63 -2.77 17.22 -1.01
CA LEU A 63 -3.29 18.55 -1.25
C LEU A 63 -2.62 19.54 -0.27
N VAL A 64 -1.94 20.54 -0.79
CA VAL A 64 -1.53 21.75 -0.03
C VAL A 64 -2.58 22.81 -0.28
N ALA A 65 -3.31 23.23 0.75
CA ALA A 65 -4.50 24.04 0.61
C ALA A 65 -4.41 25.38 1.35
N ASP A 66 -4.49 26.51 0.64
CA ASP A 66 -4.90 27.75 1.27
C ASP A 66 -6.42 27.73 1.53
N LEU A 67 -6.82 28.30 2.65
CA LEU A 67 -8.23 28.42 3.02
C LEU A 67 -8.90 29.65 2.39
N ARG A 68 -8.13 30.67 2.03
CA ARG A 68 -8.66 31.89 1.41
C ARG A 68 -8.42 31.87 -0.09
N LEU A 69 -9.46 31.61 -0.82
CA LEU A 69 -9.48 31.59 -2.27
C LEU A 69 -10.54 32.55 -2.80
N PRO A 70 -10.41 33.03 -4.03
CA PRO A 70 -11.29 34.07 -4.58
C PRO A 70 -12.71 33.56 -4.89
N ASP A 71 -12.93 32.24 -5.00
CA ASP A 71 -14.17 31.65 -5.49
C ASP A 71 -14.97 30.90 -4.42
N ILE A 72 -14.32 29.99 -3.69
CA ILE A 72 -14.94 29.20 -2.62
C ILE A 72 -13.98 29.09 -1.44
N ASN A 73 -14.53 28.80 -0.25
CA ASN A 73 -13.71 28.60 0.94
C ASN A 73 -12.86 27.33 0.79
N GLY A 74 -11.54 27.44 0.99
CA GLY A 74 -10.63 26.29 0.86
C GLY A 74 -10.98 25.14 1.80
N MET A 75 -11.61 25.39 2.95
CA MET A 75 -12.09 24.33 3.84
C MET A 75 -13.21 23.48 3.21
N GLU A 76 -14.08 24.09 2.39
CA GLU A 76 -15.11 23.35 1.64
C GLU A 76 -14.47 22.41 0.60
N VAL A 77 -13.36 22.85 -0.03
CA VAL A 77 -12.58 22.00 -0.94
C VAL A 77 -11.97 20.83 -0.18
N VAL A 78 -11.34 21.09 0.97
CA VAL A 78 -10.75 20.05 1.82
C VAL A 78 -11.82 19.02 2.24
N GLU A 79 -13.01 19.47 2.63
CA GLU A 79 -14.10 18.59 3.02
C GLU A 79 -14.57 17.68 1.87
N GLN A 80 -14.74 18.25 0.66
CA GLN A 80 -15.10 17.48 -0.52
C GLN A 80 -14.01 16.49 -0.95
N VAL A 81 -12.74 16.91 -0.91
CA VAL A 81 -11.60 16.03 -1.21
C VAL A 81 -11.54 14.88 -0.20
N ARG A 82 -11.63 15.14 1.10
CA ARG A 82 -11.62 14.10 2.14
C ARG A 82 -12.82 13.14 2.03
N GLY A 83 -13.98 13.62 1.60
CA GLY A 83 -15.17 12.79 1.36
C GLY A 83 -15.06 11.87 0.15
N ASN A 84 -14.45 12.34 -0.94
CA ASN A 84 -14.38 11.63 -2.22
C ASN A 84 -13.05 10.87 -2.43
N LYS A 85 -11.96 11.35 -1.84
CA LYS A 85 -10.60 10.82 -1.95
C LYS A 85 -9.96 10.72 -0.56
N PRO A 86 -10.43 9.83 0.32
CA PRO A 86 -9.98 9.73 1.72
C PRO A 86 -8.47 9.42 1.83
N GLU A 87 -7.90 8.84 0.79
CA GLU A 87 -6.46 8.52 0.71
C GLU A 87 -5.58 9.76 0.47
N THR A 88 -6.14 10.88 0.00
CA THR A 88 -5.36 12.10 -0.21
C THR A 88 -5.02 12.75 1.12
N ASN A 89 -3.75 12.93 1.42
CA ASN A 89 -3.33 13.72 2.57
C ASN A 89 -3.60 15.22 2.34
N VAL A 90 -3.77 15.96 3.42
CA VAL A 90 -4.02 17.40 3.34
C VAL A 90 -3.09 18.13 4.30
N VAL A 91 -2.39 19.13 3.79
CA VAL A 91 -1.66 20.16 4.56
C VAL A 91 -2.31 21.48 4.30
N ILE A 92 -2.82 22.14 5.34
CA ILE A 92 -3.41 23.48 5.23
C ILE A 92 -2.31 24.51 5.44
N ILE A 93 -2.29 25.53 4.57
CA ILE A 93 -1.46 26.74 4.71
C ILE A 93 -2.37 27.96 4.73
N THR A 94 -2.32 28.81 5.73
CA THR A 94 -3.20 29.99 5.78
C THR A 94 -2.63 31.17 6.57
N GLY A 95 -2.92 32.36 6.12
CA GLY A 95 -2.60 33.61 6.85
C GLY A 95 -3.64 33.98 7.94
N TYR A 96 -4.78 33.29 7.97
CA TYR A 96 -5.90 33.66 8.84
C TYR A 96 -6.47 32.45 9.58
N PRO A 97 -5.73 31.85 10.52
CA PRO A 97 -6.23 30.75 11.32
C PRO A 97 -7.36 31.23 12.22
N THR A 98 -8.42 30.42 12.30
CA THR A 98 -9.51 30.63 13.27
C THR A 98 -9.68 29.37 14.12
N VAL A 99 -10.25 29.54 15.31
CA VAL A 99 -10.57 28.37 16.18
C VAL A 99 -11.49 27.40 15.44
N ALA A 100 -12.44 27.93 14.65
CA ALA A 100 -13.36 27.13 13.87
C ALA A 100 -12.66 26.32 12.76
N SER A 101 -11.74 26.95 11.99
CA SER A 101 -10.98 26.26 10.94
C SER A 101 -10.03 25.20 11.51
N ASN A 102 -9.40 25.47 12.63
CA ASN A 102 -8.55 24.49 13.31
C ASN A 102 -9.38 23.29 13.80
N ALA A 103 -10.53 23.52 14.44
CA ALA A 103 -11.40 22.43 14.91
C ALA A 103 -11.95 21.60 13.75
N GLN A 104 -12.29 22.22 12.62
CA GLN A 104 -12.76 21.53 11.42
C GLN A 104 -11.64 20.74 10.77
N ALA A 105 -10.42 21.27 10.66
CA ALA A 105 -9.24 20.57 10.15
C ALA A 105 -8.96 19.27 10.93
N VAL A 106 -9.03 19.33 12.27
CA VAL A 106 -8.87 18.16 13.12
C VAL A 106 -9.96 17.10 12.85
N LYS A 107 -11.23 17.51 12.73
CA LYS A 107 -12.34 16.59 12.42
C LYS A 107 -12.19 15.91 11.06
N LEU A 108 -11.65 16.62 10.07
CA LEU A 108 -11.41 16.10 8.72
C LEU A 108 -10.13 15.25 8.62
N GLY A 109 -9.37 15.12 9.69
CA GLY A 109 -8.12 14.34 9.70
C GLY A 109 -7.07 14.97 8.80
N VAL A 110 -6.96 16.30 8.79
CA VAL A 110 -5.91 17.03 8.09
C VAL A 110 -4.56 16.67 8.71
N SER A 111 -3.56 16.41 7.87
CA SER A 111 -2.27 15.90 8.31
C SER A 111 -1.42 16.94 9.03
N ASP A 112 -1.45 18.19 8.57
CA ASP A 112 -0.75 19.31 9.19
C ASP A 112 -1.40 20.65 8.87
N TYR A 113 -1.07 21.68 9.66
CA TYR A 113 -1.65 23.02 9.55
C TYR A 113 -0.56 24.09 9.77
N LEU A 114 -0.20 24.82 8.73
CA LEU A 114 0.83 25.84 8.76
C LEU A 114 0.24 27.25 8.71
N HIS A 115 0.73 28.12 9.59
CA HIS A 115 0.37 29.53 9.62
C HIS A 115 1.37 30.36 8.80
N LYS A 116 0.87 31.16 7.84
CA LYS A 116 1.68 32.15 7.10
C LYS A 116 2.02 33.34 8.02
N PRO A 117 3.28 33.80 8.06
CA PRO A 117 4.43 33.34 7.28
C PRO A 117 5.09 32.07 7.89
N PHE A 118 5.58 31.20 7.02
CA PHE A 118 6.35 30.00 7.40
C PHE A 118 7.66 29.95 6.60
N THR A 119 8.64 29.17 7.10
CA THR A 119 9.89 28.91 6.38
C THR A 119 9.75 27.73 5.43
N GLU A 120 10.66 27.64 4.45
CA GLU A 120 10.78 26.49 3.56
C GLU A 120 10.92 25.17 4.36
N ASP A 121 11.78 25.18 5.38
CA ASP A 121 11.98 23.99 6.24
C ASP A 121 10.71 23.55 6.96
N GLN A 122 9.91 24.49 7.48
CA GLN A 122 8.63 24.18 8.12
C GLN A 122 7.66 23.58 7.12
N PHE A 123 7.57 24.15 5.92
CA PHE A 123 6.73 23.64 4.85
C PHE A 123 7.14 22.22 4.42
N MET A 124 8.42 22.04 4.11
CA MET A 124 8.91 20.71 3.67
C MET A 124 8.82 19.65 4.77
N LYS A 125 8.97 20.02 6.03
CA LYS A 125 8.75 19.12 7.14
C LYS A 125 7.29 18.65 7.22
N ALA A 126 6.33 19.54 7.08
CA ALA A 126 4.90 19.21 7.07
C ALA A 126 4.56 18.29 5.90
N VAL A 127 5.05 18.59 4.69
CA VAL A 127 4.88 17.76 3.50
C VAL A 127 5.46 16.35 3.68
N LYS A 128 6.73 16.28 4.09
CA LYS A 128 7.44 14.99 4.29
C LYS A 128 6.77 14.14 5.37
N SER A 129 6.39 14.75 6.50
CA SER A 129 5.67 14.05 7.57
C SER A 129 4.33 13.50 7.10
N SER A 130 3.55 14.29 6.38
CA SER A 130 2.25 13.92 5.85
C SER A 130 2.34 12.70 4.91
N LEU A 131 3.26 12.73 3.96
CA LEU A 131 3.48 11.64 3.00
C LEU A 131 4.12 10.39 3.64
N TRP A 132 4.95 10.56 4.67
CA TRP A 132 5.56 9.46 5.41
C TRP A 132 4.54 8.65 6.22
N GLU A 133 3.63 9.32 6.92
CA GLU A 133 2.57 8.64 7.70
C GLU A 133 1.66 7.80 6.78
N ARG A 134 1.34 8.30 5.59
CA ARG A 134 0.61 7.53 4.58
C ARG A 134 1.36 6.26 4.15
N LYS A 135 2.64 6.40 3.82
CA LYS A 135 3.49 5.27 3.40
C LYS A 135 3.60 4.22 4.50
N LYS A 136 3.72 4.65 5.75
CA LYS A 136 3.76 3.78 6.92
C LYS A 136 2.42 3.04 7.14
N ALA A 137 1.29 3.73 7.00
CA ALA A 137 -0.04 3.13 7.10
C ALA A 137 -0.27 2.08 6.00
N SER A 138 0.06 2.41 4.74
CA SER A 138 -0.04 1.48 3.60
C SER A 138 0.86 0.26 3.77
N MET A 139 2.10 0.45 4.27
CA MET A 139 3.03 -0.64 4.53
C MET A 139 2.55 -1.52 5.70
N GLY A 140 1.96 -0.92 6.74
CA GLY A 140 1.33 -1.65 7.85
C GLY A 140 0.16 -2.51 7.38
N ALA A 141 -0.73 -1.98 6.56
CA ALA A 141 -1.85 -2.71 5.98
C ALA A 141 -1.38 -3.89 5.12
N LEU A 142 -0.37 -3.68 4.27
CA LEU A 142 0.22 -4.73 3.43
C LEU A 142 0.87 -5.84 4.28
N LEU A 143 1.54 -5.48 5.38
CA LEU A 143 2.13 -6.46 6.29
C LEU A 143 1.07 -7.31 6.98
N VAL A 144 -0.04 -6.70 7.40
CA VAL A 144 -1.18 -7.42 8.03
C VAL A 144 -1.83 -8.37 7.02
N GLU A 145 -2.06 -7.92 5.79
CA GLU A 145 -2.62 -8.76 4.71
C GLU A 145 -1.71 -9.96 4.41
N THR A 146 -0.40 -9.72 4.26
CA THR A 146 0.58 -10.78 4.03
C THR A 146 0.65 -11.80 5.19
N GLN A 147 0.53 -11.33 6.44
CA GLN A 147 0.48 -12.24 7.60
C GLN A 147 -0.80 -13.07 7.62
N ARG A 148 -1.94 -12.45 7.29
CA ARG A 148 -3.23 -13.14 7.21
C ARG A 148 -3.22 -14.21 6.12
N GLU A 149 -2.70 -13.91 4.95
CA GLU A 149 -2.54 -14.88 3.86
C GLU A 149 -1.65 -16.05 4.27
N ARG A 150 -0.53 -15.80 4.98
CA ARG A 150 0.33 -16.86 5.51
C ARG A 150 -0.38 -17.74 6.52
N LEU A 151 -1.20 -17.17 7.40
CA LEU A 151 -1.99 -17.94 8.38
C LEU A 151 -3.02 -18.83 7.68
N ILE A 152 -3.79 -18.29 6.74
CA ILE A 152 -4.76 -19.03 5.95
C ILE A 152 -4.06 -20.19 5.21
N GLN A 153 -2.95 -19.90 4.54
CA GLN A 153 -2.19 -20.93 3.83
C GLN A 153 -1.68 -22.04 4.78
N ARG A 154 -1.22 -21.66 5.97
CA ARG A 154 -0.77 -22.62 6.99
C ARG A 154 -1.90 -23.54 7.42
N GLU A 155 -3.05 -23.00 7.76
CA GLU A 155 -4.23 -23.75 8.18
C GLU A 155 -4.72 -24.70 7.07
N GLU A 156 -4.76 -24.24 5.83
CA GLU A 156 -5.17 -25.04 4.69
C GLU A 156 -4.19 -26.17 4.39
N VAL A 157 -2.88 -25.94 4.51
CA VAL A 157 -1.88 -27.02 4.35
C VAL A 157 -2.03 -28.08 5.44
N VAL A 158 -2.18 -27.68 6.70
CA VAL A 158 -2.43 -28.62 7.81
C VAL A 158 -3.69 -29.44 7.54
N ARG A 159 -4.78 -28.80 7.14
CA ARG A 159 -6.05 -29.46 6.80
C ARG A 159 -5.92 -30.48 5.66
N VAL A 160 -5.12 -30.16 4.64
CA VAL A 160 -4.82 -31.10 3.55
C VAL A 160 -4.04 -32.30 4.08
N LEU A 161 -2.99 -32.07 4.88
CA LEU A 161 -2.17 -33.16 5.44
C LEU A 161 -2.96 -34.08 6.35
N ASP A 162 -3.84 -33.53 7.20
CA ASP A 162 -4.72 -34.30 8.07
C ASP A 162 -5.72 -35.11 7.26
N ARG A 163 -6.32 -34.56 6.21
CA ARG A 163 -7.23 -35.29 5.35
C ARG A 163 -6.53 -36.41 4.59
N VAL A 164 -5.36 -36.16 4.07
CA VAL A 164 -4.58 -37.18 3.37
C VAL A 164 -4.23 -38.37 4.29
N TYR A 165 -3.98 -38.07 5.58
CA TYR A 165 -3.74 -39.13 6.57
C TYR A 165 -5.00 -39.94 6.89
N GLN A 166 -6.16 -39.31 7.02
CA GLN A 166 -7.42 -39.91 7.46
C GLN A 166 -8.21 -40.58 6.32
N ASP A 167 -8.08 -40.08 5.08
CA ASP A 167 -8.87 -40.47 3.92
C ASP A 167 -7.98 -41.13 2.86
N LYS A 168 -8.06 -42.48 2.79
CA LYS A 168 -7.27 -43.27 1.83
C LYS A 168 -7.61 -42.96 0.37
N ASP A 169 -8.89 -42.67 0.09
CA ASP A 169 -9.34 -42.38 -1.27
C ASP A 169 -8.81 -41.00 -1.71
N PHE A 170 -8.84 -40.02 -0.82
CA PHE A 170 -8.23 -38.71 -1.07
C PHE A 170 -6.70 -38.80 -1.23
N TRP A 171 -6.07 -39.68 -0.43
CA TRP A 171 -4.63 -39.93 -0.60
C TRP A 171 -4.32 -40.51 -2.00
N GLN A 172 -5.11 -41.48 -2.48
CA GLN A 172 -4.97 -42.03 -3.84
C GLN A 172 -5.18 -40.95 -4.89
N GLU A 173 -6.18 -40.10 -4.71
CA GLU A 173 -6.46 -38.98 -5.61
C GLU A 173 -5.27 -38.00 -5.69
N VAL A 174 -4.66 -37.63 -4.57
CA VAL A 174 -3.46 -36.80 -4.52
C VAL A 174 -2.26 -37.51 -5.17
N ALA A 175 -2.13 -38.80 -5.00
CA ALA A 175 -1.06 -39.58 -5.61
C ALA A 175 -1.18 -39.71 -7.14
N GLU A 176 -2.40 -39.80 -7.66
CA GLU A 176 -2.68 -40.02 -9.09
C GLU A 176 -2.80 -38.67 -9.84
N LYS A 177 -3.52 -37.71 -9.27
CA LYS A 177 -3.83 -36.41 -9.93
C LYS A 177 -2.90 -35.26 -9.49
N GLY A 178 -2.06 -35.48 -8.49
CA GLY A 178 -1.12 -34.48 -8.01
C GLY A 178 -1.81 -33.20 -7.50
N SER A 179 -1.35 -32.06 -7.97
CA SER A 179 -1.87 -30.73 -7.57
C SER A 179 -3.32 -30.50 -7.98
N GLU A 180 -3.88 -31.28 -8.94
CA GLU A 180 -5.28 -31.17 -9.34
C GLU A 180 -6.25 -31.56 -8.23
N ALA A 181 -5.91 -32.59 -7.45
CA ALA A 181 -6.69 -33.01 -6.28
C ALA A 181 -6.80 -31.91 -5.21
N LEU A 182 -5.90 -30.95 -5.25
CA LEU A 182 -5.83 -29.83 -4.29
C LEU A 182 -6.48 -28.53 -4.81
N LYS A 183 -7.25 -28.58 -5.92
CA LYS A 183 -7.90 -27.38 -6.48
C LYS A 183 -8.89 -26.70 -5.53
N GLY A 184 -9.55 -27.47 -4.66
CA GLY A 184 -10.54 -26.96 -3.70
C GLY A 184 -9.95 -26.28 -2.45
N TYR A 185 -8.62 -26.27 -2.30
CA TYR A 185 -7.92 -25.72 -1.14
C TYR A 185 -7.23 -24.39 -1.49
N GLN A 186 -7.30 -23.44 -0.55
CA GLN A 186 -6.66 -22.12 -0.68
C GLN A 186 -5.16 -22.20 -0.36
N VAL A 187 -4.43 -22.99 -1.14
CA VAL A 187 -2.99 -23.18 -1.00
C VAL A 187 -2.25 -22.73 -2.25
N SER A 188 -1.09 -22.08 -2.07
CA SER A 188 -0.27 -21.62 -3.18
C SER A 188 0.26 -22.77 -4.03
N SER A 189 0.67 -22.48 -5.27
CA SER A 189 1.27 -23.49 -6.16
C SER A 189 2.52 -24.13 -5.55
N LYS A 190 3.31 -23.38 -4.78
CA LYS A 190 4.47 -23.91 -4.04
C LYS A 190 4.06 -24.87 -2.93
N ALA A 191 3.00 -24.53 -2.18
CA ALA A 191 2.46 -25.41 -1.15
C ALA A 191 1.90 -26.70 -1.74
N LYS A 192 1.15 -26.61 -2.86
CA LYS A 192 0.66 -27.80 -3.59
C LYS A 192 1.81 -28.71 -4.03
N ALA A 193 2.84 -28.13 -4.63
CA ALA A 193 4.03 -28.87 -5.02
C ALA A 193 4.72 -29.52 -3.81
N ALA A 194 4.91 -28.81 -2.71
CA ALA A 194 5.53 -29.34 -1.50
C ALA A 194 4.75 -30.53 -0.91
N ILE A 195 3.41 -30.46 -0.91
CA ILE A 195 2.56 -31.58 -0.44
C ILE A 195 2.68 -32.77 -1.39
N VAL A 196 2.55 -32.54 -2.70
CA VAL A 196 2.56 -33.59 -3.73
C VAL A 196 3.92 -34.29 -3.79
N PHE A 197 5.03 -33.56 -3.69
CA PHE A 197 6.38 -34.10 -3.75
C PHE A 197 6.97 -34.48 -2.38
N GLY A 198 6.28 -34.20 -1.28
CA GLY A 198 6.76 -34.50 0.06
C GLY A 198 7.95 -33.66 0.51
N ASP A 199 8.02 -32.37 0.08
CA ASP A 199 9.11 -31.46 0.47
C ASP A 199 9.00 -31.06 1.95
N LEU A 200 9.55 -31.93 2.81
CA LEU A 200 9.60 -31.73 4.25
C LEU A 200 10.26 -30.43 4.68
N ASN A 201 11.32 -30.02 3.98
CA ASN A 201 12.05 -28.81 4.33
C ASN A 201 11.18 -27.58 4.11
N TRP A 202 10.48 -27.53 2.97
CA TRP A 202 9.57 -26.45 2.69
C TRP A 202 8.40 -26.43 3.68
N ILE A 203 7.79 -27.59 3.94
CA ILE A 203 6.63 -27.71 4.84
C ILE A 203 7.02 -27.29 6.26
N GLN A 204 8.11 -27.78 6.83
CA GLN A 204 8.56 -27.40 8.17
C GLN A 204 8.90 -25.92 8.29
N LYS A 205 9.52 -25.34 7.27
CA LYS A 205 9.88 -23.92 7.25
C LYS A 205 8.65 -23.00 7.20
N ASN A 206 7.62 -23.38 6.47
CA ASN A 206 6.46 -22.50 6.21
C ASN A 206 5.24 -22.82 7.11
N ILE A 207 5.12 -24.05 7.55
CA ILE A 207 3.97 -24.54 8.34
C ILE A 207 4.34 -24.72 9.81
N GLY A 208 5.60 -25.08 10.09
CA GLY A 208 6.11 -25.34 11.43
C GLY A 208 6.17 -26.84 11.76
N LYS A 209 6.14 -27.18 13.06
CA LYS A 209 6.26 -28.56 13.53
C LYS A 209 5.05 -29.37 13.09
N LEU A 210 5.31 -30.49 12.40
CA LEU A 210 4.30 -31.47 12.00
C LEU A 210 4.08 -32.50 13.09
N SER A 211 2.88 -33.09 13.15
CA SER A 211 2.60 -34.24 14.01
C SER A 211 3.32 -35.49 13.48
N GLU A 212 3.46 -36.50 14.35
CA GLU A 212 4.04 -37.80 13.92
C GLU A 212 3.23 -38.44 12.79
N GLU A 213 1.93 -38.26 12.80
CA GLU A 213 1.00 -38.75 11.78
C GLU A 213 1.20 -38.06 10.43
N GLN A 214 1.35 -36.73 10.43
CA GLN A 214 1.64 -35.94 9.24
C GLN A 214 3.02 -36.29 8.66
N LEU A 215 4.02 -36.50 9.52
CA LEU A 215 5.35 -36.96 9.12
C LEU A 215 5.32 -38.38 8.51
N ALA A 216 4.58 -39.33 9.11
CA ALA A 216 4.46 -40.66 8.60
C ALA A 216 3.91 -40.71 7.16
N PHE A 217 2.97 -39.81 6.83
CA PHE A 217 2.47 -39.67 5.45
C PHE A 217 3.58 -39.26 4.48
N ILE A 218 4.34 -38.25 4.83
CA ILE A 218 5.39 -37.70 3.95
C ILE A 218 6.51 -38.73 3.76
N TYR A 219 6.91 -39.43 4.82
CA TYR A 219 7.89 -40.51 4.72
C TYR A 219 7.41 -41.69 3.84
N LYS A 220 6.14 -42.07 3.95
CA LYS A 220 5.54 -43.12 3.12
C LYS A 220 5.52 -42.77 1.64
N ARG A 221 5.49 -41.46 1.31
CA ARG A 221 5.60 -40.96 -0.06
C ARG A 221 7.04 -41.11 -0.57
N LEU A 222 8.02 -40.70 0.24
CA LEU A 222 9.44 -40.77 -0.11
C LEU A 222 9.91 -42.20 -0.31
N GLU A 223 9.38 -43.15 0.45
CA GLU A 223 9.69 -44.59 0.28
C GLU A 223 9.18 -45.18 -1.05
N ARG A 224 8.13 -44.61 -1.67
CA ARG A 224 7.60 -45.07 -2.97
C ARG A 224 8.38 -44.58 -4.20
N GLU A 225 9.22 -43.55 -4.07
CA GLU A 225 10.08 -43.08 -5.16
C GLU A 225 11.43 -43.81 -5.26
N VAL A 226 11.68 -44.78 -4.37
CA VAL A 226 12.94 -45.55 -4.30
C VAL A 226 12.85 -46.92 -4.97
N TRP A 227 11.70 -47.27 -5.60
CA TRP A 227 11.53 -48.54 -6.34
C TRP A 227 11.02 -48.32 -7.76
#